data_29faa090726a6c7b0f8759a94505e189
#
_entry.id   29faa090726a6c7b0f8759a94505e189
#
_cell.length_a   1.000
_cell.length_b   1.000
_cell.length_c   1.000
_cell.angle_alpha   90.00
_cell.angle_beta   90.00
_cell.angle_gamma   90.00
#
_symmetry.space_group_name_H-M   'P 1'
#
loop_
_entity.id
_entity.type
_entity.pdbx_description
1 polymer ?
#
loop_
_entity_poly.entity_id
_entity_poly.type
_entity_poly.pdbx_seq_one_letter_code
_entity_poly.pdbx_strand_id
1 'polypeptide(L)'
;MKGGAEAASSHIMLITVLVITALALTILTTQIFIPGLKTDEMVQERTLAYELSYAMNALSLEEAGEITKKLNKESKITTGIEDGKYFVSVGKEKVFTDAKLKDIVIETGDDISIVKSFEDEYLEVKVA
;
A
#
# COMPACT_ATOMS: atom_id res chain seq x y z
N MET A 1 -3.07 -45.97 41.52
CA MET A 1 -2.59 -45.89 40.15
C MET A 1 -3.56 -45.26 39.14
N LYS A 2 -4.82 -45.17 39.46
CA LYS A 2 -5.78 -44.49 38.60
C LYS A 2 -5.46 -43.01 38.36
N GLY A 3 -4.92 -42.28 39.34
CA GLY A 3 -4.57 -40.87 39.20
C GLY A 3 -3.41 -40.59 38.26
N GLY A 4 -2.44 -41.50 38.11
CA GLY A 4 -1.34 -41.37 37.18
C GLY A 4 -1.74 -41.55 35.72
N ALA A 5 -2.65 -42.49 35.46
CA ALA A 5 -3.19 -42.72 34.12
C ALA A 5 -4.10 -41.58 33.68
N GLU A 6 -4.90 -41.02 34.60
CA GLU A 6 -5.74 -39.84 34.31
C GLU A 6 -4.90 -38.59 34.07
N ALA A 7 -3.82 -38.38 34.83
CA ALA A 7 -2.90 -37.28 34.62
C ALA A 7 -2.17 -37.37 33.26
N ALA A 8 -1.71 -38.58 32.90
CA ALA A 8 -1.09 -38.79 31.58
C ALA A 8 -2.09 -38.57 30.44
N SER A 9 -3.34 -39.01 30.59
CA SER A 9 -4.41 -38.79 29.63
C SER A 9 -4.74 -37.30 29.48
N SER A 10 -4.78 -36.56 30.61
CA SER A 10 -4.99 -35.12 30.62
C SER A 10 -3.86 -34.37 29.91
N HIS A 11 -2.62 -34.77 30.11
CA HIS A 11 -1.47 -34.19 29.43
C HIS A 11 -1.51 -34.45 27.92
N ILE A 12 -1.89 -35.68 27.52
CA ILE A 12 -2.05 -36.03 26.11
C ILE A 12 -3.17 -35.21 25.47
N MET A 13 -4.30 -35.04 26.15
CA MET A 13 -5.40 -34.17 25.68
C MET A 13 -4.95 -32.74 25.54
N LEU A 14 -4.22 -32.18 26.49
CA LEU A 14 -3.72 -30.82 26.43
C LEU A 14 -2.77 -30.60 25.26
N ILE A 15 -1.83 -31.52 25.06
CA ILE A 15 -0.89 -31.47 23.93
C ILE A 15 -1.65 -31.57 22.63
N THR A 16 -2.63 -32.46 22.50
CA THR A 16 -3.45 -32.61 21.30
C THR A 16 -4.21 -31.33 20.99
N VAL A 17 -4.82 -30.69 21.97
CA VAL A 17 -5.54 -29.42 21.83
C VAL A 17 -4.57 -28.33 21.39
N LEU A 18 -3.39 -28.24 21.98
CA LEU A 18 -2.38 -27.26 21.58
C LEU A 18 -1.91 -27.45 20.14
N VAL A 19 -1.68 -28.70 19.72
CA VAL A 19 -1.27 -29.01 18.33
C VAL A 19 -2.38 -28.64 17.33
N ILE A 20 -3.63 -28.99 17.64
CA ILE A 20 -4.78 -28.67 16.79
C ILE A 20 -4.95 -27.15 16.67
N THR A 21 -4.82 -26.43 17.78
CA THR A 21 -4.90 -24.97 17.80
C THR A 21 -3.79 -24.33 16.97
N ALA A 22 -2.55 -24.81 17.11
CA ALA A 22 -1.41 -24.33 16.32
C ALA A 22 -1.61 -24.58 14.83
N LEU A 23 -2.10 -25.76 14.44
CA LEU A 23 -2.40 -26.07 13.04
C LEU A 23 -3.53 -25.20 12.50
N ALA A 24 -4.58 -24.97 13.27
CA ALA A 24 -5.68 -24.10 12.88
C ALA A 24 -5.20 -22.66 12.67
N LEU A 25 -4.37 -22.13 13.56
CA LEU A 25 -3.77 -20.81 13.41
C LEU A 25 -2.85 -20.72 12.18
N THR A 26 -2.07 -21.75 11.91
CA THR A 26 -1.19 -21.82 10.74
C THR A 26 -2.00 -21.82 9.46
N ILE A 27 -3.07 -22.61 9.38
CA ILE A 27 -3.97 -22.65 8.23
C ILE A 27 -4.64 -21.30 8.01
N LEU A 28 -5.14 -20.68 9.09
CA LEU A 28 -5.79 -19.38 9.03
C LEU A 28 -4.83 -18.30 8.57
N THR A 29 -3.62 -18.29 9.11
CA THR A 29 -2.55 -17.38 8.69
C THR A 29 -2.20 -17.58 7.22
N THR A 30 -2.07 -18.83 6.78
CA THR A 30 -1.78 -19.16 5.38
C THR A 30 -2.91 -18.70 4.45
N GLN A 31 -4.17 -18.87 4.83
CA GLN A 31 -5.31 -18.40 4.03
C GLN A 31 -5.42 -16.89 3.94
N ILE A 32 -4.98 -16.18 4.97
CA ILE A 32 -4.99 -14.72 5.00
C ILE A 32 -3.75 -14.15 4.31
N PHE A 33 -2.57 -14.67 4.63
CA PHE A 33 -1.29 -14.15 4.15
C PHE A 33 -0.97 -14.55 2.70
N ILE A 34 -1.28 -15.77 2.28
CA ILE A 34 -1.01 -16.17 0.89
C ILE A 34 -1.83 -15.36 -0.11
N PRO A 35 -3.14 -15.15 0.07
CA PRO A 35 -3.87 -14.20 -0.74
C PRO A 35 -3.32 -12.77 -0.62
N GLY A 36 -2.88 -12.36 0.59
CA GLY A 36 -2.23 -11.08 0.82
C GLY A 36 -0.92 -10.95 0.07
N LEU A 37 -0.11 -11.99 0.02
CA LEU A 37 1.14 -12.04 -0.75
C LEU A 37 0.87 -12.04 -2.26
N LYS A 38 -0.20 -12.68 -2.73
CA LYS A 38 -0.63 -12.61 -4.13
C LYS A 38 -1.14 -11.22 -4.51
N THR A 39 -1.55 -10.42 -3.53
CA THR A 39 -1.93 -9.02 -3.70
C THR A 39 -0.81 -8.05 -3.29
N ASP A 40 0.43 -8.52 -3.22
CA ASP A 40 1.61 -7.71 -2.91
C ASP A 40 1.74 -6.53 -3.88
N GLU A 41 1.44 -6.75 -5.15
CA GLU A 41 1.35 -5.69 -6.15
C GLU A 41 0.36 -4.59 -5.75
N MET A 42 -0.82 -4.97 -5.25
CA MET A 42 -1.83 -4.02 -4.78
C MET A 42 -1.34 -3.23 -3.56
N VAL A 43 -0.63 -3.89 -2.63
CA VAL A 43 -0.04 -3.24 -1.46
C VAL A 43 1.05 -2.26 -1.89
N GLN A 44 1.90 -2.63 -2.84
CA GLN A 44 2.94 -1.76 -3.39
C GLN A 44 2.32 -0.55 -4.11
N GLU A 45 1.30 -0.75 -4.91
CA GLU A 45 0.58 0.32 -5.59
C GLU A 45 -0.06 1.29 -4.59
N ARG A 46 -0.71 0.77 -3.56
CA ARG A 46 -1.32 1.59 -2.50
C ARG A 46 -0.25 2.38 -1.73
N THR A 47 0.84 1.74 -1.37
CA THR A 47 1.96 2.39 -0.68
C THR A 47 2.52 3.53 -1.52
N LEU A 48 2.76 3.29 -2.80
CA LEU A 48 3.24 4.32 -3.72
C LEU A 48 2.23 5.46 -3.86
N ALA A 49 0.93 5.16 -3.97
CA ALA A 49 -0.11 6.16 -4.06
C ALA A 49 -0.13 7.07 -2.82
N TYR A 50 0.00 6.50 -1.61
CA TYR A 50 0.11 7.27 -0.38
C TYR A 50 1.38 8.11 -0.34
N GLU A 51 2.52 7.54 -0.71
CA GLU A 51 3.79 8.28 -0.76
C GLU A 51 3.72 9.47 -1.72
N LEU A 52 3.12 9.27 -2.89
CA LEU A 52 2.90 10.36 -3.84
C LEU A 52 1.96 11.42 -3.30
N SER A 53 0.88 11.01 -2.64
CA SER A 53 -0.06 11.94 -2.01
C SER A 53 0.61 12.79 -0.93
N TYR A 54 1.42 12.19 -0.06
CA TYR A 54 2.18 12.94 0.96
C TYR A 54 3.17 13.90 0.32
N ALA A 55 3.89 13.47 -0.70
CA ALA A 55 4.83 14.32 -1.42
C ALA A 55 4.12 15.51 -2.09
N MET A 56 2.96 15.26 -2.70
CA MET A 56 2.13 16.29 -3.33
C MET A 56 1.64 17.31 -2.30
N ASN A 57 1.14 16.85 -1.17
CA ASN A 57 0.68 17.75 -0.10
C ASN A 57 1.82 18.60 0.46
N ALA A 58 2.99 18.01 0.67
CA ALA A 58 4.17 18.74 1.13
C ALA A 58 4.61 19.80 0.10
N LEU A 59 4.68 19.42 -1.17
CA LEU A 59 5.11 20.32 -2.24
C LEU A 59 4.09 21.45 -2.50
N SER A 60 2.80 21.20 -2.26
CA SER A 60 1.75 22.20 -2.43
C SER A 60 1.91 23.39 -1.47
N LEU A 61 2.60 23.19 -0.36
CA LEU A 61 2.88 24.26 0.62
C LEU A 61 4.09 25.11 0.25
N GLU A 62 4.89 24.68 -0.73
CA GLU A 62 6.04 25.43 -1.20
C GLU A 62 5.66 26.35 -2.37
N GLU A 63 6.46 27.39 -2.61
CA GLU A 63 6.27 28.30 -3.75
C GLU A 63 6.60 27.60 -5.08
N ALA A 64 7.64 26.81 -5.09
CA ALA A 64 8.08 26.00 -6.21
C ALA A 64 8.94 24.85 -5.71
N GLY A 65 9.06 23.82 -6.50
CA GLY A 65 9.92 22.69 -6.13
C GLY A 65 9.71 21.48 -7.02
N GLU A 66 10.52 20.49 -6.75
CA GLU A 66 10.48 19.21 -7.46
C GLU A 66 10.81 18.09 -6.47
N ILE A 67 10.02 17.03 -6.50
CA ILE A 67 10.28 15.81 -5.74
C ILE A 67 10.37 14.67 -6.74
N THR A 68 11.49 13.97 -6.75
CA THR A 68 11.69 12.80 -7.60
C THR A 68 11.42 11.53 -6.81
N LYS A 69 10.63 10.64 -7.37
CA LYS A 69 10.32 9.34 -6.78
C LYS A 69 10.80 8.23 -7.70
N LYS A 70 11.58 7.33 -7.14
CA LYS A 70 12.08 6.16 -7.85
C LYS A 70 11.01 5.09 -7.92
N LEU A 71 10.72 4.59 -9.12
CA LEU A 71 9.84 3.46 -9.31
C LEU A 71 10.65 2.17 -9.37
N ASN A 72 10.12 1.11 -8.74
CA ASN A 72 10.77 -0.20 -8.74
C ASN A 72 10.28 -1.10 -9.88
N LYS A 73 9.16 -0.75 -10.48
CA LYS A 73 8.55 -1.47 -11.60
C LYS A 73 7.68 -0.54 -12.42
N GLU A 74 7.30 -0.99 -13.60
CA GLU A 74 6.37 -0.26 -14.45
C GLU A 74 5.03 -0.06 -13.74
N SER A 75 4.56 1.17 -13.69
CA SER A 75 3.35 1.57 -13.00
C SER A 75 2.56 2.55 -13.84
N LYS A 76 1.24 2.47 -13.74
CA LYS A 76 0.34 3.44 -14.35
C LYS A 76 -0.09 4.44 -13.29
N ILE A 77 0.31 5.69 -13.49
CA ILE A 77 0.01 6.77 -12.57
C ILE A 77 -0.97 7.72 -13.23
N THR A 78 -2.09 7.94 -12.57
CA THR A 78 -3.14 8.84 -13.04
C THR A 78 -3.40 9.87 -11.95
N THR A 79 -3.51 11.13 -12.35
CA THR A 79 -3.97 12.21 -11.47
C THR A 79 -5.15 12.90 -12.11
N GLY A 80 -6.05 13.41 -11.28
CA GLY A 80 -7.24 14.08 -11.77
C GLY A 80 -8.11 14.55 -10.63
N ILE A 81 -9.35 14.88 -10.97
CA ILE A 81 -10.35 15.34 -10.02
C ILE A 81 -11.60 14.45 -10.13
N GLU A 82 -12.15 14.08 -9.00
CA GLU A 82 -13.38 13.28 -8.89
C GLU A 82 -14.21 13.83 -7.74
N ASP A 83 -15.47 14.15 -8.02
CA ASP A 83 -16.40 14.72 -7.02
C ASP A 83 -15.82 15.95 -6.29
N GLY A 84 -15.10 16.79 -7.01
CA GLY A 84 -14.49 17.99 -6.45
C GLY A 84 -13.21 17.76 -5.65
N LYS A 85 -12.72 16.53 -5.58
CA LYS A 85 -11.49 16.17 -4.86
C LYS A 85 -10.43 15.68 -5.83
N TYR A 86 -9.21 16.15 -5.63
CA TYR A 86 -8.07 15.69 -6.42
C TYR A 86 -7.60 14.32 -5.93
N PHE A 87 -7.14 13.50 -6.84
CA PHE A 87 -6.64 12.17 -6.53
C PHE A 87 -5.36 11.84 -7.29
N VAL A 88 -4.59 10.93 -6.74
CA VAL A 88 -3.52 10.21 -7.42
C VAL A 88 -3.84 8.72 -7.36
N SER A 89 -3.71 8.06 -8.50
CA SER A 89 -3.98 6.63 -8.63
C SER A 89 -2.73 5.94 -9.16
N VAL A 90 -2.36 4.83 -8.54
CA VAL A 90 -1.30 3.94 -9.00
C VAL A 90 -1.94 2.59 -9.30
N GLY A 91 -1.97 2.20 -10.57
CA GLY A 91 -2.71 1.03 -11.00
C GLY A 91 -4.19 1.19 -10.67
N LYS A 92 -4.71 0.32 -9.80
CA LYS A 92 -6.11 0.35 -9.35
C LYS A 92 -6.31 1.08 -8.01
N GLU A 93 -5.22 1.47 -7.36
CA GLU A 93 -5.27 2.09 -6.04
C GLU A 93 -5.33 3.61 -6.15
N LYS A 94 -6.37 4.20 -5.59
CA LYS A 94 -6.64 5.64 -5.64
C LYS A 94 -6.56 6.23 -4.24
N VAL A 95 -5.86 7.35 -4.12
CA VAL A 95 -5.76 8.13 -2.87
C VAL A 95 -6.12 9.58 -3.19
N PHE A 96 -7.00 10.16 -2.39
CA PHE A 96 -7.35 11.56 -2.51
C PHE A 96 -6.29 12.43 -1.83
N THR A 97 -6.07 13.61 -2.38
CA THR A 97 -5.08 14.57 -1.88
C THR A 97 -5.68 15.96 -1.85
N ASP A 98 -5.18 16.80 -0.96
CA ASP A 98 -5.58 18.21 -0.87
C ASP A 98 -4.85 19.09 -1.88
N ALA A 99 -3.78 18.60 -2.48
CA ALA A 99 -3.02 19.32 -3.49
C ALA A 99 -3.81 19.39 -4.81
N LYS A 100 -3.74 20.54 -5.48
CA LYS A 100 -4.30 20.70 -6.82
C LYS A 100 -3.37 20.07 -7.85
N LEU A 101 -3.92 19.22 -8.69
CA LEU A 101 -3.15 18.41 -9.63
C LEU A 101 -3.61 18.65 -11.07
N LYS A 102 -2.66 18.67 -12.00
CA LYS A 102 -2.98 18.63 -13.43
C LYS A 102 -3.39 17.19 -13.79
N ASP A 103 -4.36 17.05 -14.65
CA ASP A 103 -4.80 15.75 -15.15
C ASP A 103 -3.68 15.13 -16.01
N ILE A 104 -3.18 13.98 -15.59
CA ILE A 104 -2.17 13.22 -16.34
C ILE A 104 -2.45 11.72 -16.27
N VAL A 105 -1.95 11.01 -17.27
CA VAL A 105 -1.84 9.55 -17.27
C VAL A 105 -0.44 9.22 -17.75
N ILE A 106 0.34 8.56 -16.89
CA ILE A 106 1.71 8.13 -17.18
C ILE A 106 1.82 6.64 -16.93
N GLU A 107 2.39 5.92 -17.87
CA GLU A 107 2.72 4.51 -17.71
C GLU A 107 4.22 4.35 -17.95
N THR A 108 4.98 4.12 -16.89
CA THR A 108 6.44 4.08 -16.95
C THR A 108 7.03 3.24 -15.82
N GLY A 109 8.21 2.69 -16.05
CA GLY A 109 9.06 2.09 -15.03
C GLY A 109 10.23 3.00 -14.63
N ASP A 110 10.37 4.14 -15.29
CA ASP A 110 11.39 5.14 -14.97
C ASP A 110 11.00 5.97 -13.74
N ASP A 111 11.95 6.73 -13.23
CA ASP A 111 11.68 7.65 -12.12
C ASP A 111 10.67 8.70 -12.55
N ILE A 112 9.86 9.14 -11.62
CA ILE A 112 8.89 10.21 -11.84
C ILE A 112 9.22 11.43 -11.01
N SER A 113 8.84 12.59 -11.50
CA SER A 113 8.98 13.85 -10.79
C SER A 113 7.62 14.50 -10.58
N ILE A 114 7.42 15.01 -9.37
CA ILE A 114 6.30 15.89 -9.04
C ILE A 114 6.86 17.30 -9.03
N VAL A 115 6.33 18.17 -9.88
CA VAL A 115 6.86 19.52 -10.09
C VAL A 115 5.81 20.55 -9.75
N LYS A 116 6.20 21.56 -8.99
CA LYS A 116 5.42 22.77 -8.80
C LYS A 116 6.24 23.96 -9.32
N SER A 117 5.73 24.61 -10.34
CA SER A 117 6.34 25.82 -10.89
C SER A 117 5.95 27.04 -10.05
N PHE A 118 6.84 28.04 -10.03
CA PHE A 118 6.57 29.30 -9.34
C PHE A 118 5.30 29.96 -9.91
N GLU A 119 4.43 30.42 -9.01
CA GLU A 119 3.12 31.01 -9.32
C GLU A 119 2.08 30.04 -9.91
N ASP A 120 2.39 28.76 -10.06
CA ASP A 120 1.45 27.75 -10.48
C ASP A 120 0.85 27.04 -9.26
N GLU A 121 -0.47 27.04 -9.14
CA GLU A 121 -1.17 26.36 -8.05
C GLU A 121 -1.23 24.85 -8.26
N TYR A 122 -1.04 24.38 -9.48
CA TYR A 122 -1.21 22.98 -9.85
C TYR A 122 0.14 22.27 -9.91
N LEU A 123 0.16 21.08 -9.31
CA LEU A 123 1.30 20.18 -9.41
C LEU A 123 1.18 19.35 -10.70
N GLU A 124 2.31 19.07 -11.30
CA GLU A 124 2.41 18.22 -12.47
C GLU A 124 3.28 17.01 -12.17
N VAL A 125 2.81 15.82 -12.53
CA VAL A 125 3.60 14.59 -12.47
C VAL A 125 4.11 14.29 -13.86
N LYS A 126 5.40 14.04 -13.98
CA LYS A 126 6.03 13.72 -15.26
C LYS A 126 7.13 12.68 -15.08
N VAL A 127 7.55 12.08 -16.19
CA VAL A 127 8.73 11.21 -16.18
C VAL A 127 9.97 12.08 -15.98
N ALA A 128 10.78 11.67 -15.03
CA ALA A 128 12.00 12.40 -14.66
C ALA A 128 13.07 12.34 -15.75
#